data_87dd10a52dccd4a068214d0b12b5fc67
#
_entry.id   87dd10a52dccd4a068214d0b12b5fc67
#
_cell.length_a   1.000
_cell.length_b   1.000
_cell.length_c   1.000
_cell.angle_alpha   90.00
_cell.angle_beta   90.00
_cell.angle_gamma   90.00
#
_symmetry.space_group_name_H-M   'P 1'
#
loop_
_entity.id
_entity.type
_entity.pdbx_description
1 polymer ?
#
loop_
_entity_poly.entity_id
_entity_poly.type
_entity_poly.pdbx_seq_one_letter_code
_entity_poly.pdbx_strand_id
1 'polypeptide(L)'
;MLGLDQYRLSSDTLAIDNDYHREAFLEAARAADALDKTYGSSFAFSGQFKSLLQDAQASLNERAEAGIPEGLGEWDYKLGDWKFTEYTLATIRQSAEGPVTSQPLLFLLLTIGLGSIGGLLYILPVFLKIPGIKNDRIFHSSLQRGLDLNWRTFFLGATILGILIYGFFYINNFFWPSVTAAIMGLIIWLVFSYENSRERTPARSAGPGYGLNTAWLGVIAGTYLILFYVLLYWAPEHITPWMRMSDPLSRALNGGEASQWFVYGLLYTVIVLVMGVKMIAKYRHNRYQIIRTISVMFFQTAIAFLLPEILVRLNQPYFDFKNIWPLNYTFFFDWNINNLINSGALGIFMFVWGVLLIIVAVPVFTYFYGKRWYCSWVCGCGGLAETMGDPYRHLSDKSLRAWKFERWIIHGVLVFAVVMTIAVLYTYFTGSQQILFMSSDTVRGWYGFMIGSAFAGVVGTGFYPLMGNRMWCRFGCPLAAYLGLVQRFKSRFRITTNGGQCISCGNCSTYCEMGIDVRHYAQRGQDVVRASCVGCGVCAAVCPRGVLRLENSDLDVDTRTEALRTIRISGGEVRIEM
;
A
#
# COMPACT_ATOMS: atom_id res chain seq x y z
N MET A 1 -10.69 10.89 -19.17
CA MET A 1 -11.62 9.75 -19.15
C MET A 1 -12.80 9.94 -18.20
N LEU A 2 -12.69 10.71 -17.15
CA LEU A 2 -13.75 11.03 -16.18
C LEU A 2 -14.84 11.99 -16.75
N GLY A 3 -15.19 11.94 -17.98
CA GLY A 3 -16.18 12.82 -18.62
C GLY A 3 -16.57 12.37 -20.01
N LEU A 4 -16.22 11.12 -20.38
CA LEU A 4 -16.60 10.56 -21.67
C LEU A 4 -17.99 9.93 -21.64
N ASP A 5 -18.41 9.40 -20.49
CA ASP A 5 -19.75 8.86 -20.28
C ASP A 5 -20.64 9.92 -19.59
N GLN A 6 -21.91 9.92 -19.94
CA GLN A 6 -22.97 10.67 -19.28
C GLN A 6 -23.75 9.72 -18.37
N TYR A 7 -24.48 10.28 -17.42
CA TYR A 7 -25.23 9.53 -16.42
C TYR A 7 -26.68 10.00 -16.44
N ARG A 8 -27.61 9.08 -16.71
CA ARG A 8 -29.05 9.38 -16.75
C ARG A 8 -29.72 8.75 -15.53
N LEU A 9 -30.40 9.57 -14.72
CA LEU A 9 -31.18 9.08 -13.59
C LEU A 9 -32.59 8.74 -14.09
N SER A 10 -32.91 7.46 -14.22
CA SER A 10 -34.26 7.00 -14.60
C SER A 10 -34.75 5.93 -13.63
N SER A 11 -36.04 5.68 -13.59
CA SER A 11 -36.65 4.62 -12.77
C SER A 11 -36.10 3.23 -13.12
N ASP A 12 -35.69 3.01 -14.37
CA ASP A 12 -35.23 1.71 -14.87
C ASP A 12 -33.77 1.43 -14.53
N THR A 13 -32.99 2.50 -14.35
CA THR A 13 -31.56 2.40 -13.95
C THR A 13 -31.35 2.43 -12.44
N LEU A 14 -32.43 2.54 -11.67
CA LEU A 14 -32.37 2.64 -10.20
C LEU A 14 -32.10 1.29 -9.56
N ALA A 15 -30.91 1.12 -9.00
CA ALA A 15 -30.46 -0.09 -8.33
C ALA A 15 -30.62 0.01 -6.80
N ILE A 16 -31.86 0.14 -6.35
CA ILE A 16 -32.24 0.07 -4.95
C ILE A 16 -33.06 -1.22 -4.78
N ASP A 17 -32.54 -2.15 -3.99
CA ASP A 17 -33.06 -3.51 -3.80
C ASP A 17 -34.26 -3.58 -2.85
N ASN A 18 -34.42 -2.60 -1.96
CA ASN A 18 -35.49 -2.52 -1.00
C ASN A 18 -36.63 -1.65 -1.56
N ASP A 19 -37.84 -2.21 -1.60
CA ASP A 19 -39.01 -1.54 -2.20
C ASP A 19 -39.40 -0.25 -1.44
N TYR A 20 -39.32 -0.23 -0.11
CA TYR A 20 -39.60 0.97 0.69
C TYR A 20 -38.61 2.08 0.44
N HIS A 21 -37.31 1.74 0.38
CA HIS A 21 -36.25 2.70 0.07
C HIS A 21 -36.39 3.24 -1.35
N ARG A 22 -36.74 2.35 -2.30
CA ARG A 22 -36.96 2.71 -3.70
C ARG A 22 -38.14 3.65 -3.89
N GLU A 23 -39.26 3.37 -3.21
CA GLU A 23 -40.46 4.21 -3.29
C GLU A 23 -40.20 5.60 -2.71
N ALA A 24 -39.63 5.67 -1.51
CA ALA A 24 -39.25 6.94 -0.87
C ALA A 24 -38.26 7.74 -1.71
N PHE A 25 -37.28 7.08 -2.33
CA PHE A 25 -36.36 7.72 -3.24
C PHE A 25 -37.06 8.27 -4.50
N LEU A 26 -37.97 7.52 -5.10
CA LEU A 26 -38.73 7.96 -6.27
C LEU A 26 -39.63 9.14 -5.97
N GLU A 27 -40.22 9.20 -4.77
CA GLU A 27 -40.99 10.35 -4.30
C GLU A 27 -40.10 11.60 -4.19
N ALA A 28 -38.95 11.49 -3.53
CA ALA A 28 -37.98 12.57 -3.41
C ALA A 28 -37.48 13.02 -4.79
N ALA A 29 -37.19 12.08 -5.71
CA ALA A 29 -36.73 12.37 -7.05
C ALA A 29 -37.78 13.07 -7.92
N ARG A 30 -39.07 12.72 -7.77
CA ARG A 30 -40.17 13.43 -8.43
C ARG A 30 -40.37 14.84 -7.87
N ALA A 31 -40.31 15.00 -6.55
CA ALA A 31 -40.43 16.29 -5.89
C ALA A 31 -39.31 17.26 -6.30
N ALA A 32 -38.11 16.76 -6.52
CA ALA A 32 -36.94 17.52 -6.98
C ALA A 32 -36.87 17.66 -8.51
N ASP A 33 -37.81 17.14 -9.26
CA ASP A 33 -37.77 17.07 -10.74
C ASP A 33 -36.42 16.54 -11.25
N ALA A 34 -35.88 15.49 -10.62
CA ALA A 34 -34.57 14.94 -10.90
C ALA A 34 -34.58 13.72 -11.82
N LEU A 35 -35.76 13.13 -12.07
CA LEU A 35 -35.91 11.98 -12.98
C LEU A 35 -35.65 12.39 -14.42
N ASP A 36 -35.09 11.47 -15.19
CA ASP A 36 -34.74 11.61 -16.61
C ASP A 36 -33.73 12.73 -16.92
N LYS A 37 -33.09 13.32 -15.89
CA LYS A 37 -31.99 14.25 -16.07
C LYS A 37 -30.69 13.52 -16.39
N THR A 38 -29.92 14.14 -17.30
CA THR A 38 -28.55 13.67 -17.64
C THR A 38 -27.51 14.53 -16.98
N TYR A 39 -26.49 13.87 -16.41
CA TYR A 39 -25.36 14.49 -15.72
C TYR A 39 -24.07 14.21 -16.49
N GLY A 40 -23.29 15.25 -16.75
CA GLY A 40 -22.02 15.13 -17.49
C GLY A 40 -20.85 14.56 -16.68
N SER A 41 -21.05 14.26 -15.40
CA SER A 41 -19.99 13.69 -14.56
C SER A 41 -20.55 12.83 -13.43
N SER A 42 -19.77 11.84 -13.00
CA SER A 42 -20.07 11.00 -11.83
C SER A 42 -20.19 11.82 -10.54
N PHE A 43 -19.48 12.94 -10.43
CA PHE A 43 -19.54 13.82 -9.26
C PHE A 43 -20.89 14.54 -9.16
N ALA A 44 -21.36 15.12 -10.25
CA ALA A 44 -22.66 15.78 -10.29
C ALA A 44 -23.81 14.79 -10.04
N PHE A 45 -23.75 13.62 -10.68
CA PHE A 45 -24.74 12.54 -10.47
C PHE A 45 -24.75 12.07 -9.01
N SER A 46 -23.58 11.70 -8.46
CA SER A 46 -23.47 11.19 -7.10
C SER A 46 -23.92 12.22 -6.07
N GLY A 47 -23.58 13.50 -6.26
CA GLY A 47 -24.02 14.58 -5.37
C GLY A 47 -25.54 14.70 -5.32
N GLN A 48 -26.20 14.75 -6.46
CA GLN A 48 -27.67 14.80 -6.54
C GLN A 48 -28.32 13.53 -5.99
N PHE A 49 -27.78 12.36 -6.36
CA PHE A 49 -28.30 11.07 -5.91
C PHE A 49 -28.24 10.92 -4.38
N LYS A 50 -27.13 11.29 -3.75
CA LYS A 50 -27.00 11.26 -2.29
C LYS A 50 -27.89 12.27 -1.59
N SER A 51 -28.13 13.46 -2.17
CA SER A 51 -29.11 14.42 -1.64
C SER A 51 -30.52 13.81 -1.65
N LEU A 52 -30.91 13.16 -2.74
CA LEU A 52 -32.22 12.49 -2.82
C LEU A 52 -32.33 11.31 -1.83
N LEU A 53 -31.24 10.58 -1.58
CA LEU A 53 -31.23 9.53 -0.54
C LEU A 53 -31.39 10.12 0.86
N GLN A 54 -30.84 11.30 1.13
CA GLN A 54 -31.04 12.01 2.42
C GLN A 54 -32.50 12.45 2.59
N ASP A 55 -33.12 12.96 1.54
CA ASP A 55 -34.53 13.34 1.56
C ASP A 55 -35.43 12.10 1.77
N ALA A 56 -35.11 10.99 1.08
CA ALA A 56 -35.81 9.71 1.28
C ALA A 56 -35.62 9.15 2.70
N GLN A 57 -34.42 9.25 3.26
CA GLN A 57 -34.12 8.86 4.63
C GLN A 57 -34.94 9.66 5.64
N ALA A 58 -35.02 10.99 5.46
CA ALA A 58 -35.83 11.86 6.32
C ALA A 58 -37.30 11.47 6.29
N SER A 59 -37.86 11.24 5.09
CA SER A 59 -39.24 10.78 4.90
C SER A 59 -39.52 9.42 5.56
N LEU A 60 -38.60 8.45 5.40
CA LEU A 60 -38.73 7.12 6.01
C LEU A 60 -38.64 7.18 7.54
N ASN A 61 -37.76 8.03 8.08
CA ASN A 61 -37.65 8.22 9.53
C ASN A 61 -38.93 8.83 10.12
N GLU A 62 -39.52 9.84 9.47
CA GLU A 62 -40.80 10.43 9.89
C GLU A 62 -41.93 9.41 9.82
N ARG A 63 -42.01 8.59 8.78
CA ARG A 63 -42.98 7.51 8.66
C ARG A 63 -42.78 6.41 9.72
N ALA A 64 -41.52 6.11 10.06
CA ALA A 64 -41.21 5.11 11.10
C ALA A 64 -41.61 5.55 12.51
N GLU A 65 -41.63 6.87 12.80
CA GLU A 65 -42.16 7.42 14.05
C GLU A 65 -43.68 7.22 14.15
N ALA A 66 -44.38 7.21 13.02
CA ALA A 66 -45.83 6.92 12.98
C ALA A 66 -46.16 5.42 13.09
N GLY A 67 -45.20 4.55 12.88
CA GLY A 67 -45.28 3.09 13.02
C GLY A 67 -44.61 2.34 11.87
N ILE A 68 -43.83 1.30 12.21
CA ILE A 68 -43.23 0.39 11.26
C ILE A 68 -44.24 -0.72 10.91
N PRO A 69 -44.37 -1.12 9.62
CA PRO A 69 -45.25 -2.22 9.22
C PRO A 69 -44.94 -3.52 9.97
N GLU A 70 -46.00 -4.26 10.35
CA GLU A 70 -45.86 -5.52 11.07
C GLU A 70 -45.02 -6.54 10.31
N GLY A 71 -44.03 -7.13 10.99
CA GLY A 71 -43.14 -8.15 10.42
C GLY A 71 -41.85 -7.63 9.80
N LEU A 72 -41.63 -6.31 9.78
CA LEU A 72 -40.37 -5.71 9.28
C LEU A 72 -39.46 -5.32 10.45
N GLY A 73 -38.16 -5.58 10.25
CA GLY A 73 -37.12 -5.06 11.14
C GLY A 73 -36.97 -3.54 10.98
N GLU A 74 -36.53 -2.87 12.02
CA GLU A 74 -36.32 -1.42 11.99
C GLU A 74 -35.43 -0.97 10.83
N TRP A 75 -34.36 -1.71 10.56
CA TRP A 75 -33.39 -1.41 9.50
C TRP A 75 -33.76 -1.95 8.12
N ASP A 76 -34.83 -2.73 8.03
CA ASP A 76 -35.44 -3.11 6.74
C ASP A 76 -36.36 -2.01 6.23
N TYR A 77 -36.85 -1.14 7.11
CA TYR A 77 -37.71 -0.02 6.78
C TYR A 77 -36.96 1.32 6.75
N LYS A 78 -36.11 1.58 7.75
CA LYS A 78 -35.28 2.79 7.83
C LYS A 78 -34.07 2.68 6.92
N LEU A 79 -33.77 3.75 6.18
CA LEU A 79 -32.59 3.82 5.33
C LEU A 79 -31.37 4.27 6.14
N GLY A 80 -30.41 3.37 6.37
CA GLY A 80 -29.16 3.68 7.04
C GLY A 80 -28.12 4.31 6.11
N ASP A 81 -27.27 5.19 6.63
CA ASP A 81 -26.23 5.90 5.86
C ASP A 81 -25.25 4.95 5.16
N TRP A 82 -25.03 3.75 5.70
CA TRP A 82 -24.16 2.74 5.09
C TRP A 82 -24.65 2.24 3.72
N LYS A 83 -25.97 2.31 3.47
CA LYS A 83 -26.58 1.96 2.17
C LYS A 83 -26.36 3.03 1.10
N PHE A 84 -26.05 4.25 1.48
CA PHE A 84 -25.88 5.35 0.52
C PHE A 84 -24.81 5.07 -0.52
N THR A 85 -23.63 4.60 -0.07
CA THR A 85 -22.54 4.29 -1.00
C THR A 85 -22.88 3.09 -1.87
N GLU A 86 -23.52 2.06 -1.32
CA GLU A 86 -23.95 0.87 -2.05
C GLU A 86 -24.94 1.22 -3.15
N TYR A 87 -26.04 1.91 -2.82
CA TYR A 87 -27.06 2.32 -3.79
C TYR A 87 -26.52 3.30 -4.83
N THR A 88 -25.70 4.26 -4.40
CA THR A 88 -25.07 5.20 -5.33
C THR A 88 -24.16 4.47 -6.31
N LEU A 89 -23.32 3.55 -5.83
CA LEU A 89 -22.40 2.80 -6.68
C LEU A 89 -23.14 1.90 -7.67
N ALA A 90 -24.16 1.18 -7.22
CA ALA A 90 -24.98 0.31 -8.08
C ALA A 90 -25.73 1.11 -9.14
N THR A 91 -26.39 2.20 -8.74
CA THR A 91 -27.17 3.04 -9.67
C THR A 91 -26.28 3.77 -10.67
N ILE A 92 -25.16 4.34 -10.26
CA ILE A 92 -24.24 5.03 -11.17
C ILE A 92 -23.66 4.09 -12.24
N ARG A 93 -23.47 2.82 -11.91
CA ARG A 93 -23.06 1.81 -12.89
C ARG A 93 -24.13 1.55 -13.95
N GLN A 94 -25.39 1.49 -13.55
CA GLN A 94 -26.51 1.24 -14.47
C GLN A 94 -26.90 2.50 -15.26
N SER A 95 -26.70 3.68 -14.69
CA SER A 95 -27.06 4.97 -15.28
C SER A 95 -26.05 5.50 -16.29
N ALA A 96 -24.87 4.90 -16.40
CA ALA A 96 -23.81 5.40 -17.27
C ALA A 96 -24.05 5.02 -18.73
N GLU A 97 -24.07 6.01 -19.61
CA GLU A 97 -24.20 5.88 -21.05
C GLU A 97 -23.04 6.58 -21.76
N GLY A 98 -22.39 5.90 -22.71
CA GLY A 98 -21.31 6.51 -23.48
C GLY A 98 -20.29 5.52 -24.02
N PRO A 99 -19.18 6.03 -24.58
CA PRO A 99 -18.20 5.21 -25.27
C PRO A 99 -17.44 4.24 -24.36
N VAL A 100 -17.19 4.60 -23.09
CA VAL A 100 -16.52 3.69 -22.14
C VAL A 100 -17.44 2.53 -21.80
N THR A 101 -18.73 2.82 -21.62
CA THR A 101 -19.76 1.81 -21.35
C THR A 101 -19.98 0.88 -22.54
N SER A 102 -19.98 1.40 -23.77
CA SER A 102 -20.22 0.61 -24.99
C SER A 102 -19.02 -0.24 -25.42
N GLN A 103 -17.79 0.23 -25.15
CA GLN A 103 -16.55 -0.44 -25.56
C GLN A 103 -15.53 -0.54 -24.41
N PRO A 104 -15.86 -1.17 -23.29
CA PRO A 104 -15.03 -1.14 -22.08
C PRO A 104 -13.66 -1.76 -22.29
N LEU A 105 -13.55 -2.87 -23.02
CA LEU A 105 -12.28 -3.55 -23.30
C LEU A 105 -11.33 -2.67 -24.12
N LEU A 106 -11.84 -1.95 -25.11
CA LEU A 106 -11.03 -1.03 -25.92
C LEU A 106 -10.41 0.06 -25.03
N PHE A 107 -11.22 0.68 -24.18
CA PHE A 107 -10.73 1.74 -23.27
C PHE A 107 -9.77 1.20 -22.21
N LEU A 108 -9.98 -0.03 -21.72
CA LEU A 108 -9.02 -0.70 -20.83
C LEU A 108 -7.68 -0.89 -21.52
N LEU A 109 -7.67 -1.47 -22.73
CA LEU A 109 -6.44 -1.73 -23.49
C LEU A 109 -5.72 -0.43 -23.88
N LEU A 110 -6.45 0.60 -24.30
CA LEU A 110 -5.86 1.91 -24.57
C LEU A 110 -5.24 2.53 -23.32
N THR A 111 -5.94 2.53 -22.19
CA THR A 111 -5.47 3.15 -20.96
C THR A 111 -4.25 2.42 -20.38
N ILE A 112 -4.35 1.12 -20.20
CA ILE A 112 -3.26 0.31 -19.62
C ILE A 112 -2.15 0.12 -20.65
N GLY A 113 -2.49 -0.17 -21.90
CA GLY A 113 -1.51 -0.43 -22.97
C GLY A 113 -0.67 0.80 -23.29
N LEU A 114 -1.31 1.92 -23.62
CA LEU A 114 -0.60 3.16 -23.94
C LEU A 114 0.18 3.69 -22.72
N GLY A 115 -0.42 3.64 -21.52
CA GLY A 115 0.26 4.03 -20.29
C GLY A 115 1.50 3.19 -20.02
N SER A 116 1.41 1.89 -20.17
CA SER A 116 2.52 0.95 -19.96
C SER A 116 3.62 1.12 -21.02
N ILE A 117 3.24 1.16 -22.29
CA ILE A 117 4.18 1.33 -23.42
C ILE A 117 4.85 2.70 -23.32
N GLY A 118 4.10 3.78 -23.12
CA GLY A 118 4.64 5.13 -22.97
C GLY A 118 5.59 5.25 -21.77
N GLY A 119 5.23 4.67 -20.64
CA GLY A 119 6.08 4.62 -19.45
C GLY A 119 7.39 3.85 -19.71
N LEU A 120 7.32 2.70 -20.35
CA LEU A 120 8.50 1.91 -20.68
C LEU A 120 9.39 2.61 -21.72
N LEU A 121 8.81 3.18 -22.78
CA LEU A 121 9.57 3.94 -23.79
C LEU A 121 10.28 5.15 -23.19
N TYR A 122 9.69 5.80 -22.19
CA TYR A 122 10.32 6.92 -21.50
C TYR A 122 11.45 6.47 -20.56
N ILE A 123 11.26 5.37 -19.82
CA ILE A 123 12.18 4.95 -18.74
C ILE A 123 13.32 4.05 -19.25
N LEU A 124 13.03 3.07 -20.13
CA LEU A 124 13.99 2.04 -20.52
C LEU A 124 15.25 2.56 -21.20
N PRO A 125 15.21 3.56 -22.10
CA PRO A 125 16.41 4.03 -22.80
C PRO A 125 17.53 4.48 -21.86
N VAL A 126 17.17 5.04 -20.69
CA VAL A 126 18.14 5.45 -19.66
C VAL A 126 18.89 4.24 -19.10
N PHE A 127 18.17 3.16 -18.77
CA PHE A 127 18.75 1.98 -18.13
C PHE A 127 19.35 0.98 -19.12
N LEU A 128 18.93 1.01 -20.40
CA LEU A 128 19.58 0.23 -21.45
C LEU A 128 20.97 0.76 -21.79
N LYS A 129 21.16 2.07 -21.76
CA LYS A 129 22.47 2.70 -21.99
C LYS A 129 23.40 2.57 -20.79
N ILE A 130 22.90 2.77 -19.58
CA ILE A 130 23.70 2.79 -18.34
C ILE A 130 23.20 1.68 -17.43
N PRO A 131 23.88 0.51 -17.38
CA PRO A 131 23.48 -0.56 -16.49
C PRO A 131 23.75 -0.18 -15.03
N GLY A 132 22.69 -0.15 -14.24
CA GLY A 132 22.71 -0.11 -12.80
C GLY A 132 23.40 1.08 -12.14
N ILE A 133 23.26 1.16 -10.83
CA ILE A 133 24.01 2.10 -10.00
C ILE A 133 25.40 1.47 -9.83
N LYS A 134 26.31 1.83 -10.71
CA LYS A 134 27.74 1.68 -10.46
C LYS A 134 28.21 2.93 -9.73
N ASN A 135 29.35 2.82 -9.08
CA ASN A 135 30.01 3.97 -8.48
C ASN A 135 30.15 5.08 -9.55
N ASP A 136 29.28 6.10 -9.44
CA ASP A 136 29.26 7.27 -10.30
C ASP A 136 30.31 8.32 -9.87
N ARG A 137 31.19 7.97 -8.91
CA ARG A 137 32.14 8.84 -8.24
C ARG A 137 31.49 10.01 -7.48
N ILE A 138 30.18 9.98 -7.28
CA ILE A 138 29.47 10.95 -6.45
C ILE A 138 29.59 10.52 -5.01
N PHE A 139 30.25 11.32 -4.19
CA PHE A 139 30.33 11.13 -2.75
C PHE A 139 29.01 11.65 -2.14
N HIS A 140 28.08 10.74 -1.91
CA HIS A 140 26.87 11.09 -1.19
C HIS A 140 27.18 11.17 0.30
N SER A 141 27.01 12.33 0.88
CA SER A 141 26.97 12.46 2.33
C SER A 141 25.77 11.70 2.86
N SER A 142 26.00 10.52 3.43
CA SER A 142 24.93 9.67 3.99
C SER A 142 24.20 10.28 5.19
N LEU A 143 24.68 11.43 5.67
CA LEU A 143 24.11 12.20 6.76
C LEU A 143 23.22 13.34 6.28
N GLN A 144 23.15 13.61 4.97
CA GLN A 144 22.22 14.58 4.42
C GLN A 144 20.81 13.98 4.33
N ARG A 145 20.13 14.18 5.32
CA ARG A 145 18.80 14.66 5.64
C ARG A 145 17.68 14.09 4.78
N GLY A 146 16.98 13.19 5.38
CA GLY A 146 15.53 13.11 5.24
C GLY A 146 14.90 14.41 5.73
N LEU A 147 13.62 14.57 5.51
CA LEU A 147 12.84 15.71 5.99
C LEU A 147 13.32 16.19 7.36
N ASP A 148 13.89 17.38 7.43
CA ASP A 148 13.88 18.12 8.66
C ASP A 148 12.41 18.43 8.96
N LEU A 149 11.83 17.67 9.86
CA LEU A 149 10.55 17.96 10.48
C LEU A 149 10.75 19.25 11.29
N ASN A 150 10.72 20.36 10.58
CA ASN A 150 10.62 21.67 11.19
C ASN A 150 9.24 21.74 11.86
N TRP A 151 9.13 22.40 13.01
CA TRP A 151 7.86 22.64 13.69
C TRP A 151 6.79 23.19 12.73
N ARG A 152 7.18 23.99 11.73
CA ARG A 152 6.29 24.51 10.68
C ARG A 152 5.70 23.40 9.81
N THR A 153 6.49 22.43 9.38
CA THR A 153 6.00 21.30 8.57
C THR A 153 5.17 20.33 9.39
N PHE A 154 5.50 20.16 10.67
CA PHE A 154 4.69 19.38 11.60
C PHE A 154 3.32 20.03 11.84
N PHE A 155 3.27 21.33 12.16
CA PHE A 155 2.01 22.04 12.37
C PHE A 155 1.15 22.07 11.10
N LEU A 156 1.75 22.28 9.93
CA LEU A 156 1.02 22.25 8.67
C LEU A 156 0.44 20.86 8.39
N GLY A 157 1.23 19.79 8.57
CA GLY A 157 0.75 18.42 8.44
C GLY A 157 -0.34 18.06 9.46
N ALA A 158 -0.20 18.49 10.70
CA ALA A 158 -1.21 18.31 11.75
C ALA A 158 -2.50 19.09 11.44
N THR A 159 -2.38 20.30 10.90
CA THR A 159 -3.54 21.11 10.47
C THR A 159 -4.28 20.44 9.31
N ILE A 160 -3.56 19.94 8.31
CA ILE A 160 -4.15 19.21 7.18
C ILE A 160 -4.86 17.95 7.66
N LEU A 161 -4.21 17.18 8.54
CA LEU A 161 -4.81 15.98 9.14
C LEU A 161 -6.04 16.35 9.97
N GLY A 162 -5.99 17.45 10.73
CA GLY A 162 -7.14 17.97 11.49
C GLY A 162 -8.31 18.35 10.59
N ILE A 163 -8.06 19.02 9.46
CA ILE A 163 -9.08 19.39 8.47
C ILE A 163 -9.67 18.14 7.83
N LEU A 164 -8.85 17.13 7.52
CA LEU A 164 -9.32 15.83 6.99
C LEU A 164 -10.21 15.09 7.99
N ILE A 165 -9.79 15.03 9.23
CA ILE A 165 -10.55 14.40 10.32
C ILE A 165 -11.85 15.14 10.56
N TYR A 166 -11.81 16.47 10.64
CA TYR A 166 -12.98 17.31 10.82
C TYR A 166 -13.97 17.19 9.65
N GLY A 167 -13.48 17.24 8.41
CA GLY A 167 -14.31 17.07 7.21
C GLY A 167 -14.95 15.68 7.13
N PHE A 168 -14.24 14.66 7.57
CA PHE A 168 -14.75 13.28 7.56
C PHE A 168 -15.86 13.04 8.61
N PHE A 169 -15.71 13.58 9.81
CA PHE A 169 -16.65 13.30 10.91
C PHE A 169 -17.82 14.26 11.03
N TYR A 170 -17.71 15.51 10.57
CA TYR A 170 -18.69 16.52 10.92
C TYR A 170 -19.60 17.01 9.79
N ILE A 171 -19.25 16.77 8.50
CA ILE A 171 -19.99 17.45 7.43
C ILE A 171 -20.11 16.58 6.17
N ASN A 172 -21.16 15.75 6.11
CA ASN A 172 -21.50 14.99 4.90
C ASN A 172 -21.65 15.88 3.64
N ASN A 173 -22.11 17.13 3.79
CA ASN A 173 -22.26 18.08 2.69
C ASN A 173 -20.95 18.83 2.32
N PHE A 174 -19.93 18.81 3.18
CA PHE A 174 -18.64 19.47 2.97
C PHE A 174 -17.47 18.52 2.75
N PHE A 175 -17.75 17.23 2.55
CA PHE A 175 -16.70 16.23 2.33
C PHE A 175 -15.75 16.64 1.19
N TRP A 176 -16.28 17.03 0.05
CA TRP A 176 -15.47 17.42 -1.11
C TRP A 176 -14.65 18.69 -0.92
N PRO A 177 -15.19 19.80 -0.39
CA PRO A 177 -14.38 20.95 -0.03
C PRO A 177 -13.29 20.61 0.98
N SER A 178 -13.56 19.76 1.97
CA SER A 178 -12.56 19.33 2.96
C SER A 178 -11.46 18.48 2.35
N VAL A 179 -11.79 17.53 1.47
CA VAL A 179 -10.84 16.73 0.70
C VAL A 179 -10.01 17.62 -0.22
N THR A 180 -10.63 18.58 -0.92
CA THR A 180 -9.93 19.53 -1.78
C THR A 180 -8.98 20.41 -0.98
N ALA A 181 -9.41 20.96 0.15
CA ALA A 181 -8.58 21.76 1.03
C ALA A 181 -7.40 20.95 1.60
N ALA A 182 -7.63 19.69 1.95
CA ALA A 182 -6.60 18.81 2.45
C ALA A 182 -5.58 18.41 1.36
N ILE A 183 -6.03 18.15 0.13
CA ILE A 183 -5.16 17.91 -1.03
C ILE A 183 -4.34 19.17 -1.33
N MET A 184 -4.97 20.34 -1.37
CA MET A 184 -4.27 21.61 -1.57
C MET A 184 -3.26 21.88 -0.47
N GLY A 185 -3.63 21.68 0.80
CA GLY A 185 -2.74 21.82 1.93
C GLY A 185 -1.58 20.82 1.87
N LEU A 186 -1.83 19.57 1.46
CA LEU A 186 -0.81 18.56 1.26
C LEU A 186 0.14 18.95 0.11
N ILE A 187 -0.38 19.45 -1.00
CA ILE A 187 0.42 19.97 -2.12
C ILE A 187 1.29 21.14 -1.65
N ILE A 188 0.72 22.10 -0.94
CA ILE A 188 1.45 23.22 -0.37
C ILE A 188 2.54 22.73 0.59
N TRP A 189 2.22 21.79 1.47
CA TRP A 189 3.19 21.18 2.38
C TRP A 189 4.31 20.45 1.64
N LEU A 190 3.99 19.70 0.58
CA LEU A 190 4.95 19.02 -0.28
C LEU A 190 5.88 20.01 -0.98
N VAL A 191 5.34 21.09 -1.52
CA VAL A 191 6.10 22.16 -2.20
C VAL A 191 7.03 22.85 -1.21
N PHE A 192 6.54 23.26 -0.04
CA PHE A 192 7.36 23.91 0.99
C PHE A 192 8.43 22.98 1.56
N SER A 193 8.10 21.70 1.77
CA SER A 193 9.07 20.71 2.23
C SER A 193 10.16 20.46 1.18
N TYR A 194 9.79 20.53 -0.09
CA TYR A 194 10.71 20.38 -1.21
C TYR A 194 11.65 21.60 -1.33
N GLU A 195 11.15 22.82 -1.26
CA GLU A 195 11.99 24.04 -1.30
C GLU A 195 12.99 24.05 -0.14
N ASN A 196 12.56 23.73 1.08
CA ASN A 196 13.45 23.62 2.23
C ASN A 196 14.51 22.52 2.07
N SER A 197 14.21 21.42 1.38
CA SER A 197 15.21 20.38 1.09
C SER A 197 16.16 20.79 -0.03
N ARG A 198 15.74 21.66 -0.95
CA ARG A 198 16.53 22.16 -2.08
C ARG A 198 17.62 23.16 -1.65
N GLU A 199 17.32 24.03 -0.71
CA GLU A 199 18.32 25.01 -0.20
C GLU A 199 19.51 24.33 0.50
N ARG A 200 19.37 23.06 0.89
CA ARG A 200 20.34 22.32 1.69
C ARG A 200 21.08 21.19 0.94
N THR A 201 20.70 20.89 -0.29
CA THR A 201 21.47 19.99 -1.17
C THR A 201 22.32 20.82 -2.11
N PRO A 202 23.67 20.71 -2.06
CA PRO A 202 24.51 21.32 -3.08
C PRO A 202 24.09 20.77 -4.43
N ALA A 203 23.83 21.66 -5.38
CA ALA A 203 23.29 21.39 -6.73
C ALA A 203 24.17 20.48 -7.63
N ARG A 204 25.09 19.74 -7.06
CA ARG A 204 26.11 18.93 -7.77
C ARG A 204 25.80 17.43 -7.90
N SER A 205 24.68 16.94 -7.38
CA SER A 205 24.36 15.49 -7.47
C SER A 205 23.37 15.13 -8.56
N ALA A 206 22.91 16.09 -9.35
CA ALA A 206 22.11 15.79 -10.53
C ALA A 206 23.07 15.49 -11.70
N GLY A 207 23.29 14.22 -12.00
CA GLY A 207 23.83 13.83 -13.29
C GLY A 207 22.95 14.40 -14.42
N PRO A 208 23.48 14.56 -15.64
CA PRO A 208 22.73 15.10 -16.76
C PRO A 208 21.48 14.25 -17.01
N GLY A 209 20.31 14.76 -16.65
CA GLY A 209 19.01 14.08 -16.77
C GLY A 209 18.11 14.06 -15.54
N TYR A 210 18.63 14.35 -14.36
CA TYR A 210 17.83 14.46 -13.11
C TYR A 210 17.64 15.92 -12.71
N GLY A 211 17.02 16.71 -13.57
CA GLY A 211 16.72 18.11 -13.31
C GLY A 211 15.46 18.31 -12.47
N LEU A 212 15.09 19.56 -12.27
CA LEU A 212 13.90 20.06 -11.55
C LEU A 212 12.62 19.26 -11.81
N ASN A 213 12.49 18.65 -12.98
CA ASN A 213 11.31 17.91 -13.42
C ASN A 213 11.03 16.62 -12.60
N THR A 214 12.05 15.99 -12.02
CA THR A 214 11.86 14.76 -11.25
C THR A 214 11.22 15.00 -9.89
N ALA A 215 11.46 16.12 -9.29
CA ALA A 215 10.87 16.46 -7.99
C ALA A 215 9.38 16.82 -8.11
N TRP A 216 9.03 17.65 -9.11
CA TRP A 216 7.63 17.93 -9.42
C TRP A 216 6.87 16.69 -9.86
N LEU A 217 7.51 15.80 -10.63
CA LEU A 217 6.92 14.52 -11.00
C LEU A 217 6.65 13.67 -9.75
N GLY A 218 7.54 13.68 -8.76
CA GLY A 218 7.34 13.03 -7.47
C GLY A 218 6.15 13.57 -6.70
N VAL A 219 6.00 14.90 -6.65
CA VAL A 219 4.86 15.57 -6.01
C VAL A 219 3.55 15.20 -6.70
N ILE A 220 3.50 15.28 -8.03
CA ILE A 220 2.33 14.92 -8.82
C ILE A 220 1.98 13.45 -8.60
N ALA A 221 2.96 12.55 -8.66
CA ALA A 221 2.75 11.12 -8.44
C ALA A 221 2.24 10.83 -7.02
N GLY A 222 2.79 11.46 -5.99
CA GLY A 222 2.34 11.32 -4.61
C GLY A 222 0.91 11.81 -4.42
N THR A 223 0.59 12.99 -4.96
CA THR A 223 -0.77 13.56 -4.92
C THR A 223 -1.78 12.66 -5.62
N TYR A 224 -1.43 12.17 -6.82
CA TYR A 224 -2.28 11.22 -7.56
C TYR A 224 -2.54 9.94 -6.77
N LEU A 225 -1.51 9.36 -6.16
CA LEU A 225 -1.65 8.15 -5.36
C LEU A 225 -2.54 8.38 -4.14
N ILE A 226 -2.36 9.48 -3.42
CA ILE A 226 -3.20 9.83 -2.27
C ILE A 226 -4.65 10.00 -2.72
N LEU A 227 -4.90 10.76 -3.79
CA LEU A 227 -6.24 10.95 -4.34
C LEU A 227 -6.86 9.62 -4.75
N PHE A 228 -6.11 8.76 -5.44
CA PHE A 228 -6.59 7.45 -5.84
C PHE A 228 -7.01 6.59 -4.63
N TYR A 229 -6.20 6.57 -3.55
CA TYR A 229 -6.56 5.83 -2.34
C TYR A 229 -7.76 6.44 -1.61
N VAL A 230 -7.89 7.77 -1.57
CA VAL A 230 -9.06 8.42 -0.98
C VAL A 230 -10.33 8.05 -1.76
N LEU A 231 -10.30 8.09 -3.08
CA LEU A 231 -11.44 7.68 -3.91
C LEU A 231 -11.74 6.18 -3.73
N LEU A 232 -10.72 5.33 -3.72
CA LEU A 232 -10.88 3.89 -3.57
C LEU A 232 -11.59 3.49 -2.27
N TYR A 233 -11.22 4.11 -1.14
CA TYR A 233 -11.72 3.72 0.18
C TYR A 233 -13.02 4.42 0.55
N TRP A 234 -13.18 5.69 0.21
CA TRP A 234 -14.27 6.50 0.75
C TRP A 234 -15.24 7.07 -0.29
N ALA A 235 -14.89 7.01 -1.56
CA ALA A 235 -15.74 7.52 -2.63
C ALA A 235 -15.62 6.70 -3.92
N PRO A 236 -15.84 5.37 -3.85
CA PRO A 236 -15.65 4.46 -5.00
C PRO A 236 -16.61 4.76 -6.17
N GLU A 237 -17.72 5.44 -5.94
CA GLU A 237 -18.66 5.87 -6.98
C GLU A 237 -18.00 6.75 -8.05
N HIS A 238 -16.92 7.44 -7.72
CA HIS A 238 -16.22 8.30 -8.67
C HIS A 238 -15.18 7.58 -9.53
N ILE A 239 -14.81 6.35 -9.17
CA ILE A 239 -13.96 5.49 -9.99
C ILE A 239 -14.74 4.44 -10.79
N THR A 240 -16.06 4.55 -10.85
CA THR A 240 -16.94 3.66 -11.62
C THR A 240 -16.52 3.49 -13.09
N PRO A 241 -16.06 4.52 -13.82
CA PRO A 241 -15.55 4.33 -15.19
C PRO A 241 -14.40 3.33 -15.28
N TRP A 242 -13.52 3.31 -14.27
CA TRP A 242 -12.42 2.34 -14.19
C TRP A 242 -12.92 0.92 -13.91
N MET A 243 -13.95 0.78 -13.07
CA MET A 243 -14.58 -0.51 -12.82
C MET A 243 -15.22 -1.03 -14.11
N ARG A 244 -16.01 -0.21 -14.81
CA ARG A 244 -16.66 -0.61 -16.07
C ARG A 244 -15.67 -1.01 -17.16
N MET A 245 -14.58 -0.27 -17.33
CA MET A 245 -13.50 -0.67 -18.25
C MET A 245 -12.96 -2.05 -17.91
N SER A 246 -12.90 -2.41 -16.62
CA SER A 246 -12.34 -3.66 -16.14
C SER A 246 -13.33 -4.82 -16.14
N ASP A 247 -14.64 -4.57 -16.35
CA ASP A 247 -15.69 -5.60 -16.35
C ASP A 247 -15.42 -6.78 -17.29
N PRO A 248 -14.98 -6.59 -18.54
CA PRO A 248 -14.72 -7.73 -19.42
C PRO A 248 -13.65 -8.68 -18.87
N LEU A 249 -12.62 -8.11 -18.23
CA LEU A 249 -11.55 -8.91 -17.61
C LEU A 249 -12.04 -9.58 -16.32
N SER A 250 -12.81 -8.87 -15.49
CA SER A 250 -13.40 -9.41 -14.27
C SER A 250 -14.34 -10.57 -14.58
N ARG A 251 -15.26 -10.41 -15.52
CA ARG A 251 -16.17 -11.49 -15.96
C ARG A 251 -15.43 -12.70 -16.51
N ALA A 252 -14.29 -12.49 -17.16
CA ALA A 252 -13.47 -13.60 -17.65
C ALA A 252 -12.77 -14.34 -16.51
N LEU A 253 -12.32 -13.64 -15.45
CA LEU A 253 -11.55 -14.21 -14.35
C LEU A 253 -12.44 -14.75 -13.22
N ASN A 254 -13.35 -13.93 -12.68
CA ASN A 254 -14.18 -14.31 -11.52
C ASN A 254 -15.66 -14.57 -11.84
N GLY A 255 -16.09 -14.28 -13.05
CA GLY A 255 -17.48 -14.46 -13.48
C GLY A 255 -18.42 -13.28 -13.20
N GLY A 256 -18.00 -12.32 -12.39
CA GLY A 256 -18.76 -11.15 -11.96
C GLY A 256 -18.27 -9.83 -12.54
N GLU A 257 -18.96 -8.75 -12.17
CA GLU A 257 -18.54 -7.40 -12.50
C GLU A 257 -17.35 -6.96 -11.65
N ALA A 258 -16.53 -6.04 -12.19
CA ALA A 258 -15.36 -5.54 -11.50
C ALA A 258 -15.74 -4.68 -10.28
N SER A 259 -15.25 -5.04 -9.11
CA SER A 259 -15.31 -4.21 -7.92
C SER A 259 -14.18 -3.16 -7.90
N GLN A 260 -14.26 -2.18 -7.01
CA GLN A 260 -13.14 -1.27 -6.75
C GLN A 260 -11.85 -2.01 -6.36
N TRP A 261 -11.95 -3.12 -5.66
CA TRP A 261 -10.82 -3.94 -5.24
C TRP A 261 -10.20 -4.71 -6.40
N PHE A 262 -11.01 -5.16 -7.35
CA PHE A 262 -10.52 -5.75 -8.59
C PHE A 262 -9.70 -4.75 -9.39
N VAL A 263 -10.21 -3.51 -9.56
CA VAL A 263 -9.48 -2.43 -10.24
C VAL A 263 -8.17 -2.13 -9.52
N TYR A 264 -8.20 -2.05 -8.20
CA TYR A 264 -6.99 -1.86 -7.39
C TYR A 264 -5.96 -2.97 -7.62
N GLY A 265 -6.38 -4.23 -7.53
CA GLY A 265 -5.53 -5.40 -7.77
C GLY A 265 -4.94 -5.43 -9.18
N LEU A 266 -5.74 -5.09 -10.19
CA LEU A 266 -5.33 -5.00 -11.59
C LEU A 266 -4.26 -3.92 -11.79
N LEU A 267 -4.54 -2.68 -11.37
CA LEU A 267 -3.61 -1.56 -11.50
C LEU A 267 -2.31 -1.81 -10.74
N TYR A 268 -2.42 -2.35 -9.54
CA TYR A 268 -1.27 -2.73 -8.72
C TYR A 268 -0.38 -3.75 -9.44
N THR A 269 -0.99 -4.79 -10.01
CA THR A 269 -0.29 -5.84 -10.75
C THR A 269 0.39 -5.29 -12.00
N VAL A 270 -0.32 -4.47 -12.79
CA VAL A 270 0.23 -3.82 -13.97
C VAL A 270 1.44 -2.94 -13.61
N ILE A 271 1.34 -2.14 -12.56
CA ILE A 271 2.44 -1.28 -12.10
C ILE A 271 3.66 -2.13 -11.70
N VAL A 272 3.46 -3.20 -10.94
CA VAL A 272 4.55 -4.10 -10.53
C VAL A 272 5.21 -4.77 -11.75
N LEU A 273 4.43 -5.20 -12.75
CA LEU A 273 4.96 -5.81 -13.97
C LEU A 273 5.76 -4.81 -14.81
N VAL A 274 5.18 -3.66 -15.10
CA VAL A 274 5.83 -2.61 -15.93
C VAL A 274 7.11 -2.10 -15.27
N MET A 275 7.03 -1.77 -13.99
CA MET A 275 8.20 -1.31 -13.25
C MET A 275 9.18 -2.43 -12.92
N GLY A 276 8.73 -3.68 -12.90
CA GLY A 276 9.57 -4.87 -12.81
C GLY A 276 10.50 -5.00 -14.02
N VAL A 277 9.99 -4.77 -15.23
CA VAL A 277 10.82 -4.72 -16.45
C VAL A 277 11.91 -3.64 -16.33
N LYS A 278 11.58 -2.45 -15.85
CA LYS A 278 12.55 -1.39 -15.54
C LYS A 278 13.61 -1.88 -14.54
N MET A 279 13.20 -2.58 -13.48
CA MET A 279 14.13 -3.07 -12.46
C MET A 279 15.09 -4.13 -13.01
N ILE A 280 14.60 -5.04 -13.85
CA ILE A 280 15.43 -6.04 -14.55
C ILE A 280 16.44 -5.32 -15.44
N ALA A 281 16.02 -4.34 -16.23
CA ALA A 281 16.91 -3.56 -17.09
C ALA A 281 17.97 -2.80 -16.27
N LYS A 282 17.58 -2.17 -15.16
CA LYS A 282 18.46 -1.41 -14.28
C LYS A 282 19.51 -2.28 -13.59
N TYR A 283 19.12 -3.44 -13.05
CA TYR A 283 19.98 -4.34 -12.28
C TYR A 283 20.40 -5.60 -13.03
N ARG A 284 20.41 -5.57 -14.39
CA ARG A 284 20.76 -6.72 -15.23
C ARG A 284 22.13 -7.34 -14.94
N HIS A 285 23.02 -6.59 -14.30
CA HIS A 285 24.35 -7.05 -13.90
C HIS A 285 24.34 -7.85 -12.58
N ASN A 286 23.20 -7.88 -11.86
CA ASN A 286 23.12 -8.53 -10.56
C ASN A 286 22.03 -9.61 -10.56
N ARG A 287 22.45 -10.88 -10.58
CA ARG A 287 21.55 -12.05 -10.66
C ARG A 287 20.55 -12.08 -9.49
N TYR A 288 20.97 -11.71 -8.28
CA TYR A 288 20.08 -11.70 -7.12
C TYR A 288 18.90 -10.72 -7.31
N GLN A 289 19.19 -9.54 -7.82
CA GLN A 289 18.16 -8.52 -8.06
C GLN A 289 17.16 -8.96 -9.14
N ILE A 290 17.63 -9.61 -10.21
CA ILE A 290 16.78 -10.13 -11.28
C ILE A 290 15.83 -11.20 -10.74
N ILE A 291 16.37 -12.24 -10.07
CA ILE A 291 15.56 -13.35 -9.56
C ILE A 291 14.53 -12.84 -8.53
N ARG A 292 14.93 -11.93 -7.66
CA ARG A 292 14.05 -11.30 -6.68
C ARG A 292 12.91 -10.52 -7.35
N THR A 293 13.20 -9.72 -8.37
CA THR A 293 12.19 -8.98 -9.12
C THR A 293 11.20 -9.91 -9.81
N ILE A 294 11.68 -10.98 -10.44
CA ILE A 294 10.83 -12.01 -11.06
C ILE A 294 9.94 -12.67 -10.01
N SER A 295 10.48 -13.01 -8.83
CA SER A 295 9.71 -13.58 -7.73
C SER A 295 8.56 -12.65 -7.31
N VAL A 296 8.83 -11.36 -7.10
CA VAL A 296 7.79 -10.37 -6.76
C VAL A 296 6.73 -10.27 -7.85
N MET A 297 7.13 -10.22 -9.12
CA MET A 297 6.19 -10.19 -10.26
C MET A 297 5.31 -11.44 -10.27
N PHE A 298 5.89 -12.62 -10.05
CA PHE A 298 5.15 -13.89 -9.98
C PHE A 298 4.14 -13.90 -8.82
N PHE A 299 4.60 -13.63 -7.59
CA PHE A 299 3.71 -13.66 -6.42
C PHE A 299 2.60 -12.61 -6.49
N GLN A 300 2.88 -11.45 -7.08
CA GLN A 300 1.85 -10.44 -7.27
C GLN A 300 0.83 -10.85 -8.33
N THR A 301 1.27 -11.38 -9.46
CA THR A 301 0.37 -11.72 -10.56
C THR A 301 -0.39 -13.02 -10.28
N ALA A 302 0.33 -14.11 -9.97
CA ALA A 302 -0.29 -15.43 -9.85
C ALA A 302 -1.02 -15.60 -8.51
N ILE A 303 -0.38 -15.26 -7.39
CA ILE A 303 -0.87 -15.62 -6.06
C ILE A 303 -1.77 -14.54 -5.46
N ALA A 304 -1.46 -13.25 -5.69
CA ALA A 304 -2.24 -12.16 -5.10
C ALA A 304 -3.39 -11.68 -5.97
N PHE A 305 -3.30 -11.81 -7.29
CA PHE A 305 -4.32 -11.31 -8.20
C PHE A 305 -5.10 -12.44 -8.87
N LEU A 306 -4.45 -13.31 -9.66
CA LEU A 306 -5.17 -14.30 -10.46
C LEU A 306 -5.82 -15.40 -9.59
N LEU A 307 -5.10 -15.97 -8.63
CA LEU A 307 -5.60 -17.09 -7.86
C LEU A 307 -6.85 -16.76 -7.03
N PRO A 308 -6.93 -15.64 -6.29
CA PRO A 308 -8.13 -15.27 -5.56
C PRO A 308 -9.35 -15.04 -6.47
N GLU A 309 -9.16 -14.43 -7.65
CA GLU A 309 -10.25 -14.20 -8.61
C GLU A 309 -10.76 -15.53 -9.20
N ILE A 310 -9.86 -16.47 -9.51
CA ILE A 310 -10.25 -17.81 -9.97
C ILE A 310 -11.00 -18.57 -8.87
N LEU A 311 -10.62 -18.46 -7.61
CA LEU A 311 -11.35 -19.07 -6.51
C LEU A 311 -12.80 -18.57 -6.44
N VAL A 312 -13.03 -17.28 -6.60
CA VAL A 312 -14.38 -16.70 -6.66
C VAL A 312 -15.18 -17.30 -7.81
N ARG A 313 -14.58 -17.47 -9.00
CA ARG A 313 -15.25 -18.14 -10.14
C ARG A 313 -15.65 -19.59 -9.84
N LEU A 314 -14.89 -20.25 -9.00
CA LEU A 314 -15.16 -21.63 -8.56
C LEU A 314 -16.10 -21.68 -7.34
N ASN A 315 -16.77 -20.59 -7.00
CA ASN A 315 -17.60 -20.43 -5.81
C ASN A 315 -16.87 -20.76 -4.50
N GLN A 316 -15.57 -20.44 -4.45
CA GLN A 316 -14.75 -20.57 -3.26
C GLN A 316 -14.49 -19.20 -2.64
N PRO A 317 -14.16 -19.14 -1.34
CA PRO A 317 -13.83 -17.88 -0.69
C PRO A 317 -12.66 -17.17 -1.36
N TYR A 318 -12.75 -15.84 -1.49
CA TYR A 318 -11.62 -15.02 -1.89
C TYR A 318 -10.49 -15.14 -0.85
N PHE A 319 -9.33 -15.64 -1.24
CA PHE A 319 -8.21 -15.86 -0.32
C PHE A 319 -6.86 -15.59 -0.97
N ASP A 320 -6.09 -14.67 -0.39
CA ASP A 320 -4.70 -14.40 -0.79
C ASP A 320 -3.74 -15.23 0.07
N PHE A 321 -3.26 -16.35 -0.48
CA PHE A 321 -2.39 -17.34 0.20
C PHE A 321 -1.06 -16.77 0.71
N LYS A 322 -0.64 -15.63 0.23
CA LYS A 322 0.59 -14.98 0.71
C LYS A 322 0.36 -13.89 1.76
N ASN A 323 -0.90 -13.51 2.01
CA ASN A 323 -1.20 -12.43 2.94
C ASN A 323 -1.25 -12.96 4.37
N ILE A 324 -0.27 -12.59 5.19
CA ILE A 324 -0.06 -13.14 6.52
C ILE A 324 -0.55 -12.14 7.57
N TRP A 325 -1.26 -12.62 8.61
CA TRP A 325 -1.51 -11.83 9.82
C TRP A 325 -0.17 -11.40 10.46
N PRO A 326 -0.03 -10.21 11.01
CA PRO A 326 -1.04 -9.16 11.20
C PRO A 326 -1.17 -8.16 10.03
N LEU A 327 -0.56 -8.41 8.87
CA LEU A 327 -0.81 -7.61 7.68
C LEU A 327 -2.23 -7.85 7.14
N ASN A 328 -2.67 -9.10 7.10
CA ASN A 328 -4.07 -9.48 6.90
C ASN A 328 -4.84 -9.27 8.20
N TYR A 329 -5.22 -8.04 8.48
CA TYR A 329 -5.83 -7.68 9.76
C TYR A 329 -7.25 -8.25 9.95
N THR A 330 -7.94 -8.58 8.85
CA THR A 330 -9.29 -9.18 8.87
C THR A 330 -9.29 -10.69 9.03
N PHE A 331 -8.11 -11.32 9.06
CA PHE A 331 -8.00 -12.79 9.07
C PHE A 331 -8.79 -13.44 10.23
N PHE A 332 -8.75 -12.83 11.41
CA PHE A 332 -9.45 -13.30 12.61
C PHE A 332 -10.81 -12.63 12.85
N PHE A 333 -11.36 -11.89 11.89
CA PHE A 333 -12.71 -11.37 12.03
C PHE A 333 -13.74 -12.49 11.93
N ASP A 334 -14.83 -12.40 12.71
CA ASP A 334 -15.89 -13.40 12.79
C ASP A 334 -16.48 -13.74 11.43
N TRP A 335 -16.81 -12.74 10.62
CA TRP A 335 -17.34 -12.94 9.27
C TRP A 335 -16.37 -13.71 8.37
N ASN A 336 -15.05 -13.47 8.49
CA ASN A 336 -14.06 -14.18 7.68
C ASN A 336 -13.84 -15.61 8.18
N ILE A 337 -13.75 -15.81 9.51
CA ILE A 337 -13.65 -17.14 10.10
C ILE A 337 -14.86 -17.99 9.71
N ASN A 338 -16.08 -17.44 9.89
CA ASN A 338 -17.31 -18.14 9.56
C ASN A 338 -17.41 -18.45 8.06
N ASN A 339 -17.05 -17.51 7.20
CA ASN A 339 -17.00 -17.73 5.75
C ASN A 339 -16.05 -18.88 5.38
N LEU A 340 -14.85 -18.89 5.94
CA LEU A 340 -13.87 -19.96 5.67
C LEU A 340 -14.34 -21.32 6.20
N ILE A 341 -14.87 -21.39 7.42
CA ILE A 341 -15.34 -22.64 8.03
C ILE A 341 -16.55 -23.19 7.26
N ASN A 342 -17.51 -22.31 6.91
CA ASN A 342 -18.74 -22.73 6.22
C ASN A 342 -18.51 -23.09 4.73
N SER A 343 -17.38 -22.70 4.16
CA SER A 343 -17.02 -23.05 2.78
C SER A 343 -16.46 -24.47 2.62
N GLY A 344 -16.56 -25.31 3.65
CA GLY A 344 -16.18 -26.72 3.59
C GLY A 344 -14.67 -26.97 3.69
N ALA A 345 -14.22 -28.10 3.18
CA ALA A 345 -12.85 -28.58 3.37
C ALA A 345 -11.76 -27.60 2.85
N LEU A 346 -12.02 -26.94 1.72
CA LEU A 346 -11.07 -25.96 1.16
C LEU A 346 -10.98 -24.70 2.03
N GLY A 347 -12.10 -24.20 2.54
CA GLY A 347 -12.09 -23.05 3.44
C GLY A 347 -11.39 -23.36 4.77
N ILE A 348 -11.60 -24.56 5.33
CA ILE A 348 -10.87 -25.03 6.52
C ILE A 348 -9.37 -25.11 6.22
N PHE A 349 -8.99 -25.66 5.07
CA PHE A 349 -7.59 -25.67 4.63
C PHE A 349 -6.99 -24.27 4.57
N MET A 350 -7.70 -23.28 4.00
CA MET A 350 -7.26 -21.89 3.93
C MET A 350 -7.05 -21.27 5.33
N PHE A 351 -7.96 -21.56 6.26
CA PHE A 351 -7.83 -21.10 7.64
C PHE A 351 -6.60 -21.71 8.33
N VAL A 352 -6.45 -23.03 8.24
CA VAL A 352 -5.28 -23.74 8.80
C VAL A 352 -3.98 -23.26 8.15
N TRP A 353 -3.97 -23.04 6.83
CA TRP A 353 -2.83 -22.49 6.11
C TRP A 353 -2.43 -21.11 6.66
N GLY A 354 -3.39 -20.19 6.86
CA GLY A 354 -3.13 -18.88 7.44
C GLY A 354 -2.51 -18.98 8.84
N VAL A 355 -3.04 -19.84 9.69
CA VAL A 355 -2.49 -20.08 11.05
C VAL A 355 -1.07 -20.66 10.98
N LEU A 356 -0.83 -21.63 10.09
CA LEU A 356 0.51 -22.22 9.89
C LEU A 356 1.51 -21.20 9.37
N LEU A 357 1.09 -20.28 8.50
CA LEU A 357 1.94 -19.17 8.05
C LEU A 357 2.40 -18.30 9.24
N ILE A 358 1.49 -18.01 10.18
CA ILE A 358 1.80 -17.17 11.34
C ILE A 358 2.74 -17.89 12.32
N ILE A 359 2.41 -19.13 12.70
CA ILE A 359 3.06 -19.84 13.82
C ILE A 359 4.32 -20.57 13.36
N VAL A 360 4.34 -21.11 12.14
CA VAL A 360 5.43 -21.95 11.63
C VAL A 360 6.26 -21.21 10.58
N ALA A 361 5.63 -20.73 9.50
CA ALA A 361 6.37 -20.20 8.37
C ALA A 361 7.15 -18.91 8.74
N VAL A 362 6.53 -17.98 9.49
CA VAL A 362 7.20 -16.76 9.92
C VAL A 362 8.43 -17.05 10.77
N PRO A 363 8.39 -17.81 11.87
CA PRO A 363 9.58 -18.13 12.65
C PRO A 363 10.64 -18.92 11.87
N VAL A 364 10.23 -19.98 11.19
CA VAL A 364 11.16 -20.91 10.51
C VAL A 364 11.87 -20.22 9.34
N PHE A 365 11.12 -19.64 8.40
CA PHE A 365 11.75 -18.99 7.24
C PHE A 365 12.53 -17.74 7.63
N THR A 366 12.07 -17.01 8.65
CA THR A 366 12.83 -15.86 9.16
C THR A 366 14.10 -16.28 9.87
N TYR A 367 14.12 -17.41 10.54
CA TYR A 367 15.33 -17.97 11.10
C TYR A 367 16.38 -18.25 10.01
N PHE A 368 16.01 -18.96 8.94
CA PHE A 368 16.94 -19.31 7.87
C PHE A 368 17.31 -18.14 6.95
N TYR A 369 16.32 -17.35 6.54
CA TYR A 369 16.49 -16.37 5.45
C TYR A 369 16.36 -14.92 5.89
N GLY A 370 16.06 -14.65 7.16
CA GLY A 370 15.67 -13.32 7.62
C GLY A 370 14.34 -12.90 7.02
N LYS A 371 13.81 -11.74 7.39
CA LYS A 371 12.52 -11.26 6.86
C LYS A 371 12.51 -10.98 5.35
N ARG A 372 13.68 -11.12 4.68
CA ARG A 372 13.77 -10.94 3.23
C ARG A 372 12.88 -11.92 2.45
N TRP A 373 12.71 -13.15 2.95
CA TRP A 373 11.90 -14.17 2.28
C TRP A 373 10.50 -13.66 1.98
N TYR A 374 9.93 -12.89 2.92
CA TYR A 374 8.61 -12.31 2.73
C TYR A 374 8.69 -10.87 2.18
N CYS A 375 9.34 -9.95 2.91
CA CYS A 375 9.30 -8.51 2.60
C CYS A 375 9.93 -8.11 1.27
N SER A 376 10.86 -8.90 0.72
CA SER A 376 11.56 -8.58 -0.53
C SER A 376 11.24 -9.54 -1.67
N TRP A 377 10.67 -10.72 -1.39
CA TRP A 377 10.44 -11.75 -2.41
C TRP A 377 8.97 -12.05 -2.66
N VAL A 378 8.11 -11.93 -1.65
CA VAL A 378 6.71 -12.38 -1.70
C VAL A 378 5.72 -11.22 -1.54
N CYS A 379 6.01 -10.31 -0.61
CA CYS A 379 5.09 -9.25 -0.22
C CYS A 379 4.82 -8.25 -1.36
N GLY A 380 3.55 -8.01 -1.68
CA GLY A 380 3.13 -7.03 -2.68
C GLY A 380 3.59 -5.62 -2.35
N CYS A 381 3.36 -5.14 -1.10
CA CYS A 381 3.80 -3.81 -0.67
C CYS A 381 5.32 -3.64 -0.82
N GLY A 382 6.10 -4.70 -0.51
CA GLY A 382 7.52 -4.76 -0.76
C GLY A 382 7.86 -4.68 -2.23
N GLY A 383 7.12 -5.39 -3.06
CA GLY A 383 7.28 -5.37 -4.52
C GLY A 383 7.03 -4.00 -5.12
N LEU A 384 5.93 -3.34 -4.76
CA LEU A 384 5.61 -1.98 -5.20
C LEU A 384 6.70 -0.98 -4.78
N ALA A 385 7.12 -1.06 -3.50
CA ALA A 385 8.18 -0.22 -2.97
C ALA A 385 9.49 -0.34 -3.75
N GLU A 386 9.83 -1.54 -4.16
CA GLU A 386 11.08 -1.81 -4.87
C GLU A 386 11.01 -1.53 -6.37
N THR A 387 9.87 -1.67 -6.99
CA THR A 387 9.68 -1.44 -8.44
C THR A 387 9.32 0.02 -8.73
N MET A 388 8.13 0.45 -8.37
CA MET A 388 7.64 1.82 -8.56
C MET A 388 8.37 2.80 -7.63
N GLY A 389 8.56 2.42 -6.36
CA GLY A 389 9.20 3.26 -5.34
C GLY A 389 10.72 3.40 -5.45
N ASP A 390 11.37 2.65 -6.33
CA ASP A 390 12.83 2.63 -6.49
C ASP A 390 13.50 4.01 -6.65
N PRO A 391 12.95 5.00 -7.37
CA PRO A 391 13.52 6.35 -7.45
C PRO A 391 13.62 7.08 -6.12
N TYR A 392 12.81 6.70 -5.14
CA TYR A 392 12.70 7.38 -3.84
C TYR A 392 13.52 6.74 -2.72
N ARG A 393 14.34 5.70 -3.01
CA ARG A 393 15.16 4.99 -2.01
C ARG A 393 16.06 5.91 -1.18
N HIS A 394 16.67 6.90 -1.84
CA HIS A 394 17.61 7.83 -1.22
C HIS A 394 16.96 8.77 -0.22
N LEU A 395 15.64 8.98 -0.30
CA LEU A 395 14.88 9.87 0.59
C LEU A 395 14.64 9.30 1.98
N SER A 396 14.84 7.99 2.19
CA SER A 396 14.72 7.38 3.52
C SER A 396 15.73 7.98 4.50
N ASP A 397 15.27 8.54 5.61
CA ASP A 397 16.11 9.17 6.63
C ASP A 397 17.00 8.15 7.34
N LYS A 398 18.33 8.42 7.42
CA LYS A 398 19.37 7.59 8.05
C LYS A 398 19.77 8.09 9.43
N SER A 399 19.11 9.13 9.95
CA SER A 399 19.46 9.73 11.23
C SER A 399 19.16 8.79 12.41
N LEU A 400 19.89 8.98 13.50
CA LEU A 400 19.66 8.27 14.75
C LEU A 400 18.27 8.59 15.35
N ARG A 401 17.76 9.81 15.12
CA ARG A 401 16.43 10.23 15.58
C ARG A 401 15.35 9.42 14.87
N ALA A 402 15.42 9.31 13.53
CA ALA A 402 14.49 8.51 12.74
C ALA A 402 14.50 7.04 13.17
N TRP A 403 15.67 6.48 13.49
CA TRP A 403 15.77 5.12 13.98
C TRP A 403 15.15 4.91 15.36
N LYS A 404 15.35 5.85 16.31
CA LYS A 404 14.70 5.78 17.63
C LYS A 404 13.18 5.84 17.49
N PHE A 405 12.67 6.74 16.66
CA PHE A 405 11.25 6.89 16.39
C PHE A 405 10.65 5.63 15.71
N GLU A 406 11.33 5.09 14.69
CA GLU A 406 10.97 3.84 14.04
C GLU A 406 10.75 2.71 15.05
N ARG A 407 11.68 2.52 15.97
CA ARG A 407 11.60 1.45 16.97
C ARG A 407 10.33 1.53 17.82
N TRP A 408 9.97 2.72 18.26
CA TRP A 408 8.79 2.90 19.10
C TRP A 408 7.50 2.69 18.30
N ILE A 409 7.39 3.33 17.15
CA ILE A 409 6.18 3.25 16.34
C ILE A 409 5.93 1.84 15.82
N ILE A 410 6.92 1.18 15.23
CA ILE A 410 6.71 -0.14 14.62
C ILE A 410 6.32 -1.20 15.66
N HIS A 411 6.88 -1.13 16.87
CA HIS A 411 6.48 -2.03 17.94
C HIS A 411 5.12 -1.64 18.53
N GLY A 412 4.83 -0.35 18.65
CA GLY A 412 3.51 0.14 19.05
C GLY A 412 2.40 -0.34 18.11
N VAL A 413 2.63 -0.29 16.79
CA VAL A 413 1.70 -0.82 15.78
C VAL A 413 1.51 -2.33 15.92
N LEU A 414 2.57 -3.09 16.23
CA LEU A 414 2.44 -4.52 16.48
C LEU A 414 1.63 -4.82 17.74
N VAL A 415 1.89 -4.12 18.84
CA VAL A 415 1.11 -4.25 20.08
C VAL A 415 -0.36 -3.91 19.83
N PHE A 416 -0.62 -2.82 19.11
CA PHE A 416 -1.97 -2.43 18.70
C PHE A 416 -2.66 -3.56 17.92
N ALA A 417 -1.99 -4.12 16.89
CA ALA A 417 -2.55 -5.21 16.09
C ALA A 417 -2.86 -6.47 16.92
N VAL A 418 -1.98 -6.83 17.87
CA VAL A 418 -2.19 -7.96 18.76
C VAL A 418 -3.37 -7.73 19.70
N VAL A 419 -3.42 -6.56 20.37
CA VAL A 419 -4.51 -6.20 21.29
C VAL A 419 -5.85 -6.20 20.57
N MET A 420 -5.92 -5.58 19.37
CA MET A 420 -7.16 -5.54 18.59
C MET A 420 -7.59 -6.93 18.12
N THR A 421 -6.64 -7.80 17.75
CA THR A 421 -6.96 -9.19 17.39
C THR A 421 -7.50 -9.98 18.59
N ILE A 422 -6.88 -9.83 19.77
CA ILE A 422 -7.37 -10.46 21.00
C ILE A 422 -8.81 -9.96 21.32
N ALA A 423 -9.05 -8.67 21.18
CA ALA A 423 -10.36 -8.08 21.40
C ALA A 423 -11.44 -8.66 20.45
N VAL A 424 -11.10 -8.79 19.16
CA VAL A 424 -12.03 -9.39 18.16
C VAL A 424 -12.26 -10.88 18.43
N LEU A 425 -11.22 -11.64 18.79
CA LEU A 425 -11.37 -13.06 19.14
C LEU A 425 -12.18 -13.23 20.44
N TYR A 426 -12.00 -12.35 21.40
CA TYR A 426 -12.83 -12.36 22.62
C TYR A 426 -14.33 -12.25 22.29
N THR A 427 -14.72 -11.29 21.43
CA THR A 427 -16.13 -11.15 21.01
C THR A 427 -16.63 -12.37 20.22
N TYR A 428 -15.78 -12.97 19.38
CA TYR A 428 -16.12 -14.18 18.63
C TYR A 428 -16.44 -15.37 19.56
N PHE A 429 -15.60 -15.63 20.58
CA PHE A 429 -15.78 -16.78 21.46
C PHE A 429 -16.86 -16.56 22.55
N THR A 430 -17.06 -15.33 22.99
CA THR A 430 -18.06 -15.03 24.03
C THR A 430 -19.45 -14.71 23.47
N GLY A 431 -19.56 -14.46 22.17
CA GLY A 431 -20.78 -13.96 21.53
C GLY A 431 -21.16 -12.54 21.95
N SER A 432 -20.29 -11.82 22.68
CA SER A 432 -20.55 -10.46 23.14
C SER A 432 -20.41 -9.47 21.98
N GLN A 433 -21.37 -8.55 21.87
CA GLN A 433 -21.29 -7.45 20.92
C GLN A 433 -20.47 -6.26 21.44
N GLN A 434 -20.04 -6.32 22.70
CA GLN A 434 -19.30 -5.23 23.34
C GLN A 434 -17.94 -5.70 23.85
N ILE A 435 -16.95 -4.83 23.70
CA ILE A 435 -15.61 -4.96 24.26
C ILE A 435 -15.44 -3.84 25.28
N LEU A 436 -15.45 -4.17 26.57
CA LEU A 436 -15.51 -3.21 27.66
C LEU A 436 -16.73 -2.26 27.52
N PHE A 437 -16.50 -1.04 27.06
CA PHE A 437 -17.52 0.02 26.87
C PHE A 437 -17.71 0.41 25.40
N MET A 438 -17.08 -0.30 24.45
CA MET A 438 -17.16 -0.02 23.01
C MET A 438 -17.81 -1.19 22.26
N SER A 439 -18.56 -0.88 21.19
CA SER A 439 -19.09 -1.92 20.33
C SER A 439 -17.96 -2.61 19.53
N SER A 440 -18.12 -3.90 19.26
CA SER A 440 -17.18 -4.67 18.45
C SER A 440 -16.98 -4.08 17.05
N ASP A 441 -18.05 -3.54 16.46
CA ASP A 441 -18.00 -2.93 15.13
C ASP A 441 -17.19 -1.62 15.12
N THR A 442 -17.31 -0.81 16.17
CA THR A 442 -16.46 0.38 16.33
C THR A 442 -14.98 0.01 16.42
N VAL A 443 -14.66 -1.01 17.20
CA VAL A 443 -13.27 -1.50 17.34
C VAL A 443 -12.73 -2.02 16.02
N ARG A 444 -13.49 -2.81 15.27
CA ARG A 444 -13.13 -3.30 13.93
C ARG A 444 -12.98 -2.17 12.93
N GLY A 445 -13.90 -1.20 12.95
CA GLY A 445 -13.84 -0.01 12.11
C GLY A 445 -12.55 0.78 12.32
N TRP A 446 -12.18 1.03 13.56
CA TRP A 446 -10.92 1.70 13.90
C TRP A 446 -9.68 0.91 13.46
N TYR A 447 -9.70 -0.41 13.63
CA TYR A 447 -8.61 -1.26 13.18
C TYR A 447 -8.43 -1.20 11.66
N GLY A 448 -9.52 -1.38 10.92
CA GLY A 448 -9.53 -1.28 9.45
C GLY A 448 -9.11 0.10 8.94
N PHE A 449 -9.62 1.17 9.57
CA PHE A 449 -9.26 2.54 9.23
C PHE A 449 -7.76 2.80 9.44
N MET A 450 -7.24 2.50 10.63
CA MET A 450 -5.85 2.81 10.96
C MET A 450 -4.87 1.96 10.15
N ILE A 451 -5.01 0.64 10.17
CA ILE A 451 -4.06 -0.26 9.53
C ILE A 451 -4.37 -0.43 8.04
N GLY A 452 -5.63 -0.68 7.69
CA GLY A 452 -6.03 -1.04 6.32
C GLY A 452 -5.98 0.12 5.35
N SER A 453 -6.56 1.27 5.70
CA SER A 453 -6.72 2.38 4.75
C SER A 453 -5.73 3.52 4.99
N ALA A 454 -5.69 4.11 6.19
CA ALA A 454 -4.88 5.31 6.42
C ALA A 454 -3.38 5.03 6.34
N PHE A 455 -2.87 4.08 7.15
CA PHE A 455 -1.43 3.82 7.16
C PHE A 455 -0.96 3.01 5.94
N ALA A 456 -1.70 1.98 5.52
CA ALA A 456 -1.25 1.13 4.42
C ALA A 456 -1.37 1.84 3.05
N GLY A 457 -2.52 2.46 2.78
CA GLY A 457 -2.79 3.11 1.50
C GLY A 457 -2.22 4.52 1.42
N VAL A 458 -2.89 5.47 2.08
CA VAL A 458 -2.63 6.91 1.94
C VAL A 458 -1.20 7.25 2.37
N VAL A 459 -0.83 6.90 3.61
CA VAL A 459 0.50 7.23 4.15
C VAL A 459 1.57 6.32 3.55
N GLY A 460 1.30 5.02 3.47
CA GLY A 460 2.28 4.02 3.07
C GLY A 460 2.82 4.19 1.65
N THR A 461 1.97 4.54 0.70
CA THR A 461 2.34 4.69 -0.72
C THR A 461 2.44 6.16 -1.13
N GLY A 462 1.50 7.00 -0.69
CA GLY A 462 1.46 8.42 -1.05
C GLY A 462 2.69 9.21 -0.56
N PHE A 463 3.31 8.78 0.53
CA PHE A 463 4.50 9.44 1.10
C PHE A 463 5.84 8.96 0.52
N TYR A 464 5.86 8.10 -0.50
CA TYR A 464 7.11 7.68 -1.15
C TYR A 464 7.99 8.86 -1.58
N PRO A 465 7.48 9.92 -2.22
CA PRO A 465 8.29 11.06 -2.64
C PRO A 465 8.89 11.88 -1.51
N LEU A 466 8.39 11.71 -0.27
CA LEU A 466 8.81 12.49 0.90
C LEU A 466 9.71 11.71 1.84
N MET A 467 9.31 10.49 2.19
CA MET A 467 9.91 9.71 3.27
C MET A 467 10.61 8.44 2.78
N GLY A 468 10.65 8.23 1.46
CA GLY A 468 11.24 7.06 0.83
C GLY A 468 10.25 5.92 0.61
N ASN A 469 10.66 5.00 -0.23
CA ASN A 469 9.79 3.93 -0.76
C ASN A 469 9.37 2.85 0.25
N ARG A 470 9.96 2.80 1.43
CA ARG A 470 9.63 1.81 2.49
C ARG A 470 8.97 2.44 3.71
N MET A 471 8.29 3.56 3.55
CA MET A 471 7.60 4.26 4.63
C MET A 471 6.68 3.31 5.41
N TRP A 472 5.80 2.59 4.71
CA TRP A 472 4.92 1.60 5.31
C TRP A 472 5.67 0.49 6.07
N CYS A 473 6.64 -0.17 5.40
CA CYS A 473 7.41 -1.26 6.01
C CYS A 473 8.21 -0.84 7.24
N ARG A 474 8.55 0.45 7.31
CA ARG A 474 9.41 1.01 8.35
C ARG A 474 8.62 1.47 9.57
N PHE A 475 7.46 2.09 9.36
CA PHE A 475 6.74 2.77 10.44
C PHE A 475 5.34 2.20 10.70
N GLY A 476 4.69 1.58 9.73
CA GLY A 476 3.28 1.20 9.82
C GLY A 476 2.97 -0.29 9.76
N CYS A 477 3.86 -1.13 9.20
CA CYS A 477 3.53 -2.53 8.94
C CYS A 477 3.74 -3.43 10.18
N PRO A 478 2.65 -3.97 10.80
CA PRO A 478 2.79 -4.82 11.98
C PRO A 478 3.48 -6.16 11.68
N LEU A 479 3.30 -6.71 10.47
CA LEU A 479 4.01 -7.92 10.05
C LEU A 479 5.53 -7.69 9.91
N ALA A 480 5.93 -6.51 9.42
CA ALA A 480 7.35 -6.15 9.36
C ALA A 480 7.97 -6.05 10.75
N ALA A 481 7.19 -5.65 11.76
CA ALA A 481 7.62 -5.68 13.16
C ALA A 481 7.80 -7.12 13.67
N TYR A 482 6.81 -7.99 13.44
CA TYR A 482 6.88 -9.39 13.86
C TYR A 482 8.06 -10.14 13.24
N LEU A 483 8.20 -10.10 11.92
CA LEU A 483 9.36 -10.65 11.21
C LEU A 483 10.69 -10.05 11.70
N GLY A 484 10.69 -8.74 12.00
CA GLY A 484 11.86 -8.02 12.50
C GLY A 484 12.31 -8.45 13.89
N LEU A 485 11.38 -8.78 14.79
CA LEU A 485 11.70 -9.34 16.11
C LEU A 485 12.38 -10.70 15.97
N VAL A 486 11.78 -11.62 15.19
CA VAL A 486 12.36 -12.94 14.94
C VAL A 486 13.75 -12.81 14.30
N GLN A 487 13.90 -11.94 13.29
CA GLN A 487 15.19 -11.71 12.62
C GLN A 487 16.27 -11.23 13.56
N ARG A 488 15.95 -10.32 14.47
CA ARG A 488 16.94 -9.74 15.38
C ARG A 488 17.55 -10.77 16.33
N PHE A 489 16.71 -11.67 16.85
CA PHE A 489 17.12 -12.56 17.94
C PHE A 489 17.57 -13.93 17.48
N LYS A 490 17.07 -14.44 16.35
CA LYS A 490 17.24 -15.84 15.95
C LYS A 490 17.54 -16.06 14.48
N SER A 491 17.84 -15.04 13.66
CA SER A 491 18.07 -15.24 12.23
C SER A 491 19.53 -15.48 11.89
N ARG A 492 19.76 -16.44 10.98
CA ARG A 492 21.06 -16.67 10.34
C ARG A 492 21.40 -15.62 9.28
N PHE A 493 20.40 -14.88 8.80
CA PHE A 493 20.58 -13.88 7.76
C PHE A 493 21.29 -12.62 8.28
N ARG A 494 22.31 -12.19 7.54
CA ARG A 494 23.02 -10.93 7.80
C ARG A 494 23.63 -10.35 6.54
N ILE A 495 23.99 -9.09 6.59
CA ILE A 495 24.83 -8.48 5.59
C ILE A 495 26.23 -8.42 6.18
N THR A 496 27.11 -9.25 5.65
CA THR A 496 28.49 -9.34 6.12
C THR A 496 29.33 -8.23 5.52
N THR A 497 30.33 -7.79 6.26
CA THR A 497 31.21 -6.71 5.86
C THR A 497 32.67 -7.14 5.91
N ASN A 498 33.46 -6.71 4.91
CA ASN A 498 34.91 -6.75 4.96
C ASN A 498 35.42 -5.33 5.21
N GLY A 499 35.54 -4.96 6.48
CA GLY A 499 35.79 -3.58 6.91
C GLY A 499 37.08 -2.96 6.37
N GLY A 500 38.15 -3.76 6.23
CA GLY A 500 39.44 -3.27 5.76
C GLY A 500 39.47 -2.74 4.31
N GLN A 501 38.44 -3.05 3.52
CA GLN A 501 38.34 -2.62 2.12
C GLN A 501 37.33 -1.48 1.88
N CYS A 502 36.68 -0.99 2.92
CA CYS A 502 35.68 0.06 2.82
C CYS A 502 36.32 1.43 2.52
N ILE A 503 36.00 2.00 1.36
CA ILE A 503 36.48 3.33 0.94
C ILE A 503 35.54 4.48 1.38
N SER A 504 34.55 4.20 2.20
CA SER A 504 33.64 5.19 2.78
C SER A 504 32.83 6.02 1.75
N CYS A 505 32.59 5.51 0.54
CA CYS A 505 31.89 6.24 -0.52
C CYS A 505 30.43 6.58 -0.21
N GLY A 506 29.79 5.90 0.74
CA GLY A 506 28.42 6.19 1.18
C GLY A 506 27.28 5.61 0.34
N ASN A 507 27.55 5.03 -0.83
CA ASN A 507 26.51 4.51 -1.74
C ASN A 507 25.57 3.51 -1.05
N CYS A 508 26.11 2.59 -0.24
CA CYS A 508 25.33 1.60 0.49
C CYS A 508 24.30 2.23 1.46
N SER A 509 24.67 3.30 2.15
CA SER A 509 23.73 4.03 3.02
C SER A 509 22.74 4.86 2.23
N THR A 510 23.20 5.56 1.18
CA THR A 510 22.32 6.38 0.33
C THR A 510 21.17 5.55 -0.26
N TYR A 511 21.48 4.37 -0.80
CA TYR A 511 20.48 3.50 -1.41
C TYR A 511 19.78 2.53 -0.46
N CYS A 512 20.05 2.61 0.85
CA CYS A 512 19.31 1.83 1.83
C CYS A 512 17.91 2.38 2.01
N GLU A 513 16.91 1.65 1.49
CA GLU A 513 15.49 2.00 1.56
C GLU A 513 14.91 1.97 2.99
N MET A 514 15.52 1.19 3.90
CA MET A 514 15.13 1.09 5.30
C MET A 514 15.79 2.13 6.21
N GLY A 515 16.49 3.10 5.64
CA GLY A 515 17.13 4.16 6.41
C GLY A 515 18.27 3.67 7.33
N ILE A 516 18.92 2.55 7.01
CA ILE A 516 20.07 2.06 7.77
C ILE A 516 21.34 2.74 7.26
N ASP A 517 22.14 3.32 8.15
CA ASP A 517 23.47 3.78 7.81
C ASP A 517 24.44 2.59 7.70
N VAL A 518 24.39 1.91 6.55
CA VAL A 518 25.19 0.70 6.27
C VAL A 518 26.68 1.02 6.23
N ARG A 519 27.04 2.25 5.81
CA ARG A 519 28.44 2.70 5.78
C ARG A 519 29.08 2.65 7.16
N HIS A 520 28.35 3.06 8.19
CA HIS A 520 28.82 3.05 9.57
C HIS A 520 29.23 1.63 10.04
N TYR A 521 28.44 0.62 9.66
CA TYR A 521 28.77 -0.78 9.93
C TYR A 521 29.98 -1.25 9.10
N ALA A 522 29.99 -0.93 7.81
CA ALA A 522 31.06 -1.33 6.92
C ALA A 522 32.43 -0.76 7.31
N GLN A 523 32.48 0.50 7.78
CA GLN A 523 33.71 1.14 8.26
C GLN A 523 34.29 0.48 9.53
N ARG A 524 33.43 -0.12 10.36
CA ARG A 524 33.80 -0.80 11.60
C ARG A 524 34.06 -2.29 11.42
N GLY A 525 33.86 -2.82 10.21
CA GLY A 525 33.93 -4.26 9.97
C GLY A 525 32.84 -5.06 10.66
N GLN A 526 31.72 -4.40 11.02
CA GLN A 526 30.62 -5.02 11.73
C GLN A 526 29.53 -5.47 10.77
N ASP A 527 29.00 -6.65 10.95
CA ASP A 527 27.88 -7.17 10.20
C ASP A 527 26.61 -6.38 10.47
N VAL A 528 25.77 -6.18 9.45
CA VAL A 528 24.50 -5.51 9.60
C VAL A 528 23.42 -6.53 10.00
N VAL A 529 23.11 -6.58 11.29
CA VAL A 529 22.04 -7.37 11.89
C VAL A 529 21.01 -6.43 12.49
N ARG A 530 20.02 -6.04 11.70
CA ARG A 530 19.00 -5.07 12.10
C ARG A 530 17.61 -5.63 11.88
N ALA A 531 16.72 -5.44 12.87
CA ALA A 531 15.31 -5.79 12.76
C ALA A 531 14.63 -5.14 11.55
N SER A 532 15.03 -3.91 11.20
CA SER A 532 14.49 -3.18 10.04
C SER A 532 15.01 -3.69 8.70
N CYS A 533 16.16 -4.38 8.64
CA CYS A 533 16.72 -4.83 7.35
C CYS A 533 15.80 -5.82 6.64
N VAL A 534 15.32 -5.45 5.45
CA VAL A 534 14.48 -6.31 4.60
C VAL A 534 15.29 -7.21 3.64
N GLY A 535 16.62 -7.13 3.70
CA GLY A 535 17.50 -7.97 2.88
C GLY A 535 17.34 -7.78 1.37
N CYS A 536 17.01 -6.56 0.93
CA CYS A 536 16.84 -6.25 -0.50
C CYS A 536 18.14 -6.40 -1.31
N GLY A 537 19.30 -6.39 -0.65
CA GLY A 537 20.60 -6.61 -1.27
C GLY A 537 21.15 -5.45 -2.11
N VAL A 538 20.45 -4.33 -2.18
CA VAL A 538 20.90 -3.18 -2.98
C VAL A 538 22.21 -2.60 -2.46
N CYS A 539 22.41 -2.55 -1.15
CA CYS A 539 23.66 -2.08 -0.55
C CYS A 539 24.89 -2.90 -1.02
N ALA A 540 24.73 -4.21 -1.19
CA ALA A 540 25.77 -5.06 -1.76
C ALA A 540 25.93 -4.84 -3.27
N ALA A 541 24.82 -4.67 -3.99
CA ALA A 541 24.82 -4.45 -5.45
C ALA A 541 25.49 -3.13 -5.85
N VAL A 542 25.37 -2.08 -5.03
CA VAL A 542 25.95 -0.75 -5.31
C VAL A 542 27.35 -0.56 -4.72
N CYS A 543 27.86 -1.55 -3.97
CA CYS A 543 29.20 -1.46 -3.37
C CYS A 543 30.28 -1.66 -4.45
N PRO A 544 31.09 -0.63 -4.79
CA PRO A 544 32.06 -0.73 -5.88
C PRO A 544 33.22 -1.68 -5.56
N ARG A 545 33.49 -1.94 -4.28
CA ARG A 545 34.56 -2.79 -3.81
C ARG A 545 34.10 -4.19 -3.38
N GLY A 546 32.79 -4.49 -3.44
CA GLY A 546 32.25 -5.78 -3.03
C GLY A 546 32.42 -6.09 -1.53
N VAL A 547 32.58 -5.05 -0.70
CA VAL A 547 32.76 -5.17 0.77
C VAL A 547 31.57 -5.83 1.45
N LEU A 548 30.38 -5.63 0.89
CA LEU A 548 29.12 -6.09 1.48
C LEU A 548 28.61 -7.33 0.75
N ARG A 549 28.19 -8.35 1.50
CA ARG A 549 27.58 -9.56 0.95
C ARG A 549 26.33 -9.95 1.74
N LEU A 550 25.37 -10.58 1.07
CA LEU A 550 24.22 -11.18 1.71
C LEU A 550 24.53 -12.63 2.00
N GLU A 551 24.50 -13.00 3.27
CA GLU A 551 24.84 -14.36 3.70
C GLU A 551 23.80 -14.92 4.67
N ASN A 552 23.67 -16.24 4.65
CA ASN A 552 22.98 -17.03 5.66
C ASN A 552 24.06 -17.88 6.32
N SER A 553 24.58 -17.45 7.46
CA SER A 553 25.67 -18.13 8.12
C SER A 553 25.19 -18.83 9.39
N ASP A 554 25.74 -20.00 9.64
CA ASP A 554 25.56 -20.74 10.88
C ASP A 554 26.52 -20.28 11.97
N LEU A 555 27.58 -19.56 11.59
CA LEU A 555 28.59 -19.09 12.51
C LEU A 555 28.07 -17.94 13.37
N ASP A 556 28.33 -17.99 14.63
CA ASP A 556 28.05 -16.91 15.55
C ASP A 556 28.88 -15.66 15.19
N VAL A 557 28.35 -14.48 15.44
CA VAL A 557 28.99 -13.21 15.05
C VAL A 557 30.38 -13.11 15.69
N ASP A 558 30.53 -13.64 16.91
CA ASP A 558 31.79 -13.59 17.66
C ASP A 558 32.83 -14.55 17.08
N THR A 559 32.43 -15.71 16.60
CA THR A 559 33.35 -16.68 15.96
C THR A 559 33.81 -16.27 14.57
N ARG A 560 33.08 -15.37 13.89
CA ARG A 560 33.48 -14.84 12.58
C ARG A 560 34.62 -13.85 12.63
N THR A 561 34.78 -13.13 13.71
CA THR A 561 35.90 -12.23 13.90
C THR A 561 37.20 -13.01 14.06
N GLU A 562 37.15 -14.22 14.59
CA GLU A 562 38.28 -15.12 14.66
C GLU A 562 38.60 -15.85 13.35
N ALA A 563 37.58 -16.10 12.51
CA ALA A 563 37.73 -16.71 11.17
C ALA A 563 38.09 -15.70 10.06
N LEU A 564 38.17 -14.42 10.35
CA LEU A 564 38.70 -13.42 9.41
C LEU A 564 40.21 -13.64 9.32
N ARG A 565 40.62 -14.14 8.16
CA ARG A 565 41.98 -14.37 7.72
C ARG A 565 42.91 -13.29 8.25
N THR A 566 43.76 -13.62 9.18
CA THR A 566 44.83 -12.74 9.62
C THR A 566 45.90 -12.74 8.55
N ILE A 567 46.06 -11.64 7.86
CA ILE A 567 47.20 -11.44 6.98
C ILE A 567 48.36 -11.03 7.87
N ARG A 568 49.28 -11.93 8.12
CA ARG A 568 50.53 -11.61 8.80
C ARG A 568 51.61 -11.31 7.75
N ILE A 569 52.11 -10.11 7.80
CA ILE A 569 53.27 -9.71 7.04
C ILE A 569 54.49 -9.83 7.99
N SER A 570 55.30 -10.81 7.80
CA SER A 570 56.53 -10.99 8.56
C SER A 570 57.68 -11.26 7.58
N GLY A 571 58.74 -10.43 7.65
CA GLY A 571 59.95 -10.64 6.88
C GLY A 571 59.80 -10.60 5.37
N GLY A 572 58.84 -9.87 4.84
CA GLY A 572 58.60 -9.79 3.38
C GLY A 572 57.71 -10.89 2.80
N GLU A 573 57.31 -11.87 3.58
CA GLU A 573 56.33 -12.88 3.18
C GLU A 573 54.94 -12.54 3.71
N VAL A 574 53.94 -12.67 2.82
CA VAL A 574 52.52 -12.54 3.16
C VAL A 574 51.97 -13.93 3.41
N ARG A 575 51.73 -14.28 4.68
CA ARG A 575 51.00 -15.52 5.02
C ARG A 575 49.53 -15.19 5.31
N ILE A 576 48.66 -15.87 4.55
CA ILE A 576 47.20 -15.85 4.79
C ILE A 576 46.89 -17.09 5.61
N GLU A 577 46.65 -16.91 6.91
CA GLU A 577 46.11 -17.98 7.76
C GLU A 577 44.62 -18.09 7.52
N MET A 578 44.18 -19.27 7.04
CA MET A 578 42.77 -19.60 6.81
C MET A 578 42.14 -20.16 8.07
#